data_9bcc207129d7cfe04a49b85dcb74ccfb
#
_entry.id   9bcc207129d7cfe04a49b85dcb74ccfb
#
_cell.length_a   1.000
_cell.length_b   1.000
_cell.length_c   1.000
_cell.angle_alpha   90.00
_cell.angle_beta   90.00
_cell.angle_gamma   90.00
#
_symmetry.space_group_name_H-M   'P 1'
#
loop_
_entity.id
_entity.type
_entity.pdbx_description
1 polymer ?
#
loop_
_entity_poly.entity_id
_entity_poly.type
_entity_poly.pdbx_seq_one_letter_code
_entity_poly.pdbx_strand_id
1 'polypeptide(L)'
;MKRTQSVTRVEIGNESYCISSCLDADATRDVIRCVDAQVRAIEGRYGNLSRSKIAVLAAMELAGELIQLRREREGLIQQTEDQIQRLNELIEQRLVLLPLLDEGVKSKASVIKSL
;
A
#
# COMPACT_ATOMS: atom_id res chain seq x y z
N MET A 1 -26.57 -9.05 5.03
CA MET A 1 -26.30 -7.76 4.39
C MET A 1 -26.22 -7.93 2.91
N LYS A 2 -27.12 -7.29 2.20
CA LYS A 2 -27.04 -7.29 0.74
C LYS A 2 -26.03 -6.26 0.29
N ARG A 3 -24.96 -6.71 -0.34
CA ARG A 3 -24.07 -5.80 -1.05
C ARG A 3 -24.84 -5.22 -2.23
N THR A 4 -25.04 -3.92 -2.24
CA THR A 4 -25.60 -3.23 -3.38
C THR A 4 -24.57 -3.25 -4.51
N GLN A 5 -24.80 -4.12 -5.48
CA GLN A 5 -24.06 -4.06 -6.72
C GLN A 5 -24.76 -3.07 -7.65
N SER A 6 -24.08 -2.01 -7.99
CA SER A 6 -24.56 -1.10 -9.01
C SER A 6 -24.02 -1.50 -10.37
N VAL A 7 -24.90 -1.64 -11.34
CA VAL A 7 -24.51 -1.86 -12.73
C VAL A 7 -24.19 -0.51 -13.36
N THR A 8 -22.97 -0.35 -13.81
CA THR A 8 -22.48 0.89 -14.41
C THR A 8 -22.04 0.63 -15.84
N ARG A 9 -22.47 1.49 -16.75
CA ARG A 9 -22.00 1.47 -18.14
C ARG A 9 -20.71 2.25 -18.22
N VAL A 10 -19.66 1.62 -18.77
CA VAL A 10 -18.34 2.21 -18.90
C VAL A 10 -17.81 2.08 -20.31
N GLU A 11 -16.96 3.01 -20.73
CA GLU A 11 -16.29 2.97 -22.02
C GLU A 11 -14.81 2.71 -21.81
N ILE A 12 -14.30 1.65 -22.44
CA ILE A 12 -12.89 1.27 -22.43
C ILE A 12 -12.49 0.97 -23.87
N GLY A 13 -11.48 1.68 -24.36
CA GLY A 13 -10.96 1.46 -25.71
C GLY A 13 -12.01 1.57 -26.82
N ASN A 14 -12.88 2.57 -26.74
CA ASN A 14 -13.98 2.84 -27.66
C ASN A 14 -15.12 1.82 -27.68
N GLU A 15 -15.17 0.91 -26.71
CA GLU A 15 -16.30 -0.01 -26.50
C GLU A 15 -16.97 0.24 -25.17
N SER A 16 -18.28 0.03 -25.16
CA SER A 16 -19.09 0.15 -23.97
C SER A 16 -19.26 -1.20 -23.29
N TYR A 17 -19.12 -1.21 -21.99
CA TYR A 17 -19.31 -2.40 -21.15
C TYR A 17 -20.25 -2.05 -20.00
N CYS A 18 -21.06 -3.03 -19.62
CA CYS A 18 -21.85 -2.93 -18.39
C CYS A 18 -21.16 -3.76 -17.32
N ILE A 19 -20.71 -3.13 -16.27
CA ILE A 19 -20.04 -3.80 -15.17
C ILE A 19 -20.87 -3.71 -13.90
N SER A 20 -20.80 -4.76 -13.12
CA SER A 20 -21.34 -4.80 -11.76
C SER A 20 -20.14 -4.76 -10.79
N SER A 21 -20.10 -3.74 -9.96
CA SER A 21 -18.96 -3.53 -9.07
C SER A 21 -19.43 -3.31 -7.64
N CYS A 22 -18.68 -3.88 -6.69
CA CYS A 22 -18.86 -3.62 -5.26
C CYS A 22 -18.11 -2.36 -4.80
N LEU A 23 -17.35 -1.74 -5.71
CA LEU A 23 -16.61 -0.52 -5.43
C LEU A 23 -17.55 0.68 -5.44
N ASP A 24 -17.19 1.73 -4.72
CA ASP A 24 -17.90 3.00 -4.81
C ASP A 24 -17.70 3.64 -6.19
N ALA A 25 -18.44 4.69 -6.47
CA ALA A 25 -18.42 5.36 -7.79
C ALA A 25 -17.03 5.94 -8.09
N ASP A 26 -16.35 6.49 -7.10
CA ASP A 26 -15.02 7.11 -7.28
C ASP A 26 -13.95 6.05 -7.55
N ALA A 27 -13.96 4.96 -6.77
CA ALA A 27 -13.03 3.85 -6.96
C ALA A 27 -13.25 3.17 -8.32
N THR A 28 -14.50 2.98 -8.72
CA THR A 28 -14.85 2.42 -10.02
C THR A 28 -14.34 3.31 -11.16
N ARG A 29 -14.49 4.60 -11.03
CA ARG A 29 -14.00 5.58 -12.04
C ARG A 29 -12.47 5.50 -12.17
N ASP A 30 -11.76 5.41 -11.06
CA ASP A 30 -10.30 5.30 -11.06
C ASP A 30 -9.83 4.00 -11.72
N VAL A 31 -10.50 2.89 -11.45
CA VAL A 31 -10.21 1.60 -12.08
C VAL A 31 -10.41 1.69 -13.59
N ILE A 32 -11.51 2.28 -14.04
CA ILE A 32 -11.82 2.44 -15.46
C ILE A 32 -10.78 3.29 -16.16
N ARG A 33 -10.36 4.40 -15.57
CA ARG A 33 -9.29 5.23 -16.12
C ARG A 33 -7.98 4.47 -16.23
N CYS A 34 -7.65 3.68 -15.24
CA CYS A 34 -6.44 2.87 -15.24
C CYS A 34 -6.45 1.83 -16.36
N VAL A 35 -7.55 1.10 -16.51
CA VAL A 35 -7.72 0.09 -17.56
C VAL A 35 -7.72 0.73 -18.95
N ASP A 36 -8.44 1.82 -19.15
CA ASP A 36 -8.49 2.54 -20.41
C ASP A 36 -7.11 3.05 -20.82
N ALA A 37 -6.36 3.61 -19.89
CA ALA A 37 -4.99 4.06 -20.14
C ALA A 37 -4.08 2.92 -20.58
N GLN A 38 -4.17 1.76 -19.97
CA GLN A 38 -3.38 0.58 -20.33
C GLN A 38 -3.77 0.06 -21.73
N VAL A 39 -5.05 -0.03 -22.01
CA VAL A 39 -5.55 -0.46 -23.32
C VAL A 39 -5.04 0.47 -24.42
N ARG A 40 -5.14 1.77 -24.23
CA ARG A 40 -4.65 2.77 -25.20
C ARG A 40 -3.14 2.70 -25.38
N ALA A 41 -2.39 2.50 -24.32
CA ALA A 41 -0.94 2.37 -24.38
C ALA A 41 -0.53 1.14 -25.18
N ILE A 42 -1.23 0.02 -25.03
CA ILE A 42 -0.96 -1.21 -25.77
C ILE A 42 -1.33 -1.07 -27.23
N GLU A 43 -2.47 -0.48 -27.51
CA GLU A 43 -2.89 -0.17 -28.91
C GLU A 43 -1.85 0.70 -29.61
N GLY A 44 -1.29 1.68 -28.91
CA GLY A 44 -0.25 2.55 -29.45
C GLY A 44 1.08 1.85 -29.72
N ARG A 45 1.42 0.81 -28.92
CA ARG A 45 2.70 0.08 -29.07
C ARG A 45 2.64 -1.00 -30.13
N TYR A 46 1.56 -1.73 -30.20
CA TYR A 46 1.49 -2.96 -31.00
C TYR A 46 0.65 -2.84 -32.28
N GLY A 47 -0.09 -1.78 -32.46
CA GLY A 47 -0.86 -1.53 -33.69
C GLY A 47 -2.03 -2.50 -33.87
N ASN A 48 -1.86 -3.48 -34.73
CA ASN A 48 -2.95 -4.37 -35.18
C ASN A 48 -3.08 -5.65 -34.36
N LEU A 49 -3.44 -5.52 -33.08
CA LEU A 49 -3.76 -6.69 -32.25
C LEU A 49 -5.28 -6.84 -32.13
N SER A 50 -5.73 -8.09 -32.01
CA SER A 50 -7.10 -8.36 -31.66
C SER A 50 -7.43 -7.85 -30.27
N ARG A 51 -8.70 -7.55 -30.01
CA ARG A 51 -9.13 -7.08 -28.69
C ARG A 51 -8.82 -8.06 -27.57
N SER A 52 -8.95 -9.35 -27.86
CA SER A 52 -8.61 -10.40 -26.89
C SER A 52 -7.14 -10.32 -26.48
N LYS A 53 -6.25 -10.12 -27.43
CA LYS A 53 -4.81 -9.99 -27.16
C LYS A 53 -4.49 -8.72 -26.41
N ILE A 54 -5.13 -7.60 -26.77
CA ILE A 54 -4.97 -6.33 -26.07
C ILE A 54 -5.42 -6.49 -24.60
N ALA A 55 -6.57 -7.13 -24.38
CA ALA A 55 -7.09 -7.36 -23.04
C ALA A 55 -6.14 -8.21 -22.19
N VAL A 56 -5.59 -9.27 -22.77
CA VAL A 56 -4.62 -10.13 -22.07
C VAL A 56 -3.35 -9.37 -21.72
N LEU A 57 -2.81 -8.59 -22.66
CA LEU A 57 -1.60 -7.79 -22.44
C LEU A 57 -1.85 -6.71 -21.38
N ALA A 58 -3.01 -6.04 -21.43
CA ALA A 58 -3.39 -5.07 -20.41
C ALA A 58 -3.48 -5.70 -19.02
N ALA A 59 -4.12 -6.87 -18.95
CA ALA A 59 -4.22 -7.61 -17.70
C ALA A 59 -2.85 -8.01 -17.16
N MET A 60 -1.94 -8.46 -18.01
CA MET A 60 -0.59 -8.82 -17.62
C MET A 60 0.21 -7.63 -17.10
N GLU A 61 0.12 -6.48 -17.76
CA GLU A 61 0.81 -5.27 -17.30
C GLU A 61 0.25 -4.78 -15.96
N LEU A 62 -1.06 -4.75 -15.82
CA LEU A 62 -1.70 -4.34 -14.55
C LEU A 62 -1.38 -5.32 -13.42
N ALA A 63 -1.38 -6.61 -13.70
CA ALA A 63 -0.99 -7.62 -12.73
C ALA A 63 0.48 -7.46 -12.32
N GLY A 64 1.35 -7.17 -13.29
CA GLY A 64 2.76 -6.90 -13.01
C GLY A 64 2.96 -5.69 -12.11
N GLU A 65 2.28 -4.59 -12.38
CA GLU A 65 2.29 -3.41 -11.53
C GLU A 65 1.77 -3.70 -10.12
N LEU A 66 0.70 -4.47 -10.04
CA LEU A 66 0.12 -4.86 -8.76
C LEU A 66 1.10 -5.69 -7.93
N ILE A 67 1.76 -6.66 -8.55
CA ILE A 67 2.77 -7.49 -7.88
C ILE A 67 3.95 -6.63 -7.43
N GLN A 68 4.39 -5.71 -8.28
CA GLN A 68 5.48 -4.79 -7.94
C GLN A 68 5.12 -3.91 -6.74
N LEU A 69 3.92 -3.34 -6.74
CA LEU A 69 3.43 -2.52 -5.63
C LEU A 69 3.30 -3.32 -4.33
N ARG A 70 2.83 -4.56 -4.44
CA ARG A 70 2.76 -5.46 -3.26
C ARG A 70 4.13 -5.75 -2.68
N ARG A 71 5.12 -6.00 -3.51
CA ARG A 71 6.51 -6.23 -3.08
C ARG A 71 7.10 -5.00 -2.41
N GLU A 72 6.88 -3.82 -2.99
CA GLU A 72 7.31 -2.56 -2.39
C GLU A 72 6.64 -2.32 -1.04
N ARG A 73 5.34 -2.60 -0.96
CA ARG A 73 4.59 -2.50 0.29
C ARG A 73 5.12 -3.45 1.34
N GLU A 74 5.37 -4.71 0.98
CA GLU A 74 5.96 -5.70 1.88
C GLU A 74 7.35 -5.27 2.36
N GLY A 75 8.16 -4.75 1.45
CA GLY A 75 9.48 -4.20 1.80
C GLY A 75 9.38 -3.05 2.79
N LEU A 76 8.44 -2.12 2.59
CA LEU A 76 8.21 -1.02 3.51
C LEU A 76 7.69 -1.49 4.86
N ILE A 77 6.79 -2.46 4.87
CA ILE A 77 6.27 -3.06 6.12
C ILE A 77 7.40 -3.73 6.88
N GLN A 78 8.23 -4.51 6.20
CA GLN A 78 9.38 -5.17 6.82
C GLN A 78 10.37 -4.16 7.39
N GLN A 79 10.65 -3.11 6.66
CA GLN A 79 11.53 -2.03 7.11
C GLN A 79 10.95 -1.32 8.33
N THR A 80 9.65 -1.08 8.34
CA THR A 80 8.94 -0.47 9.45
C THR A 80 8.96 -1.38 10.68
N GLU A 81 8.73 -2.68 10.51
CA GLU A 81 8.82 -3.66 11.58
C GLU A 81 10.22 -3.71 12.18
N ASP A 82 11.25 -3.70 11.35
CA ASP A 82 12.64 -3.67 11.80
C ASP A 82 12.94 -2.40 12.61
N GLN A 83 12.44 -1.25 12.15
CA GLN A 83 12.59 0.01 12.87
C GLN A 83 11.87 -0.01 14.22
N ILE A 84 10.64 -0.54 14.23
CA ILE A 84 9.87 -0.70 15.49
C ILE A 84 10.60 -1.62 16.45
N GLN A 85 11.13 -2.72 15.95
CA GLN A 85 11.90 -3.66 16.77
C GLN A 85 13.15 -2.99 17.36
N ARG A 86 13.89 -2.23 16.57
CA ARG A 86 15.05 -1.46 17.04
C ARG A 86 14.65 -0.44 18.09
N LEU A 87 13.55 0.26 17.88
CA LEU A 87 13.03 1.22 18.86
C LEU A 87 12.62 0.52 20.14
N ASN A 88 11.97 -0.64 20.06
CA ASN A 88 11.59 -1.43 21.22
C ASN A 88 12.83 -1.91 21.98
N GLU A 89 13.85 -2.37 21.29
CA GLU A 89 15.12 -2.75 21.89
C GLU A 89 15.78 -1.58 22.62
N LEU A 90 15.78 -0.40 22.00
CA LEU A 90 16.31 0.82 22.63
C LEU A 90 15.50 1.22 23.85
N ILE A 91 14.19 1.11 23.79
CA ILE A 91 13.29 1.40 24.90
C ILE A 91 13.55 0.42 26.04
N GLU A 92 13.67 -0.88 25.75
CA GLU A 92 13.98 -1.90 26.75
C GLU A 92 15.34 -1.65 27.40
N GLN A 93 16.36 -1.32 26.63
CA GLN A 93 17.67 -0.96 27.14
C GLN A 93 17.59 0.25 28.08
N ARG A 94 16.83 1.28 27.70
CA ARG A 94 16.64 2.45 28.53
C ARG A 94 15.83 2.15 29.79
N LEU A 95 14.81 1.29 29.67
CA LEU A 95 14.02 0.84 30.81
C LEU A 95 14.88 0.04 31.81
N VAL A 96 15.82 -0.76 31.30
CA VAL A 96 16.78 -1.46 32.16
C VAL A 96 17.75 -0.47 32.82
N LEU A 97 18.17 0.57 32.11
CA LEU A 97 19.10 1.58 32.62
C LEU A 97 18.41 2.62 33.50
N LEU A 98 17.11 2.89 33.31
CA LEU A 98 16.38 3.87 34.11
C LEU A 98 16.43 3.62 35.60
N PRO A 99 16.24 2.38 36.11
CA PRO A 99 16.40 2.13 37.51
C PRO A 99 17.83 2.44 38.04
N LEU A 100 18.84 2.14 37.23
CA LEU A 100 20.23 2.44 37.60
C LEU A 100 20.49 3.95 37.58
N LEU A 101 19.95 4.66 36.60
CA LEU A 101 20.04 6.11 36.52
C LEU A 101 19.25 6.79 37.64
N ASP A 102 18.08 6.27 37.98
CA ASP A 102 17.25 6.78 39.06
C ASP A 102 17.92 6.57 40.42
N GLU A 103 18.55 5.44 40.66
CA GLU A 103 19.35 5.19 41.83
C GLU A 103 20.54 6.16 41.90
N GLY A 104 21.22 6.39 40.80
CA GLY A 104 22.30 7.37 40.71
C GLY A 104 21.82 8.78 41.02
N VAL A 105 20.69 9.18 40.51
CA VAL A 105 20.07 10.49 40.77
C VAL A 105 19.65 10.60 42.24
N LYS A 106 19.04 9.56 42.78
CA LYS A 106 18.62 9.52 44.17
C LYS A 106 19.83 9.61 45.09
N SER A 107 20.91 8.90 44.79
CA SER A 107 22.16 8.97 45.54
C SER A 107 22.74 10.38 45.55
N LYS A 108 22.78 11.04 44.36
CA LYS A 108 23.24 12.42 44.25
C LYS A 108 22.33 13.40 44.99
N ALA A 109 21.03 13.23 44.85
CA ALA A 109 20.04 14.04 45.57
C ALA A 109 20.17 13.87 47.08
N SER A 110 20.40 12.66 47.55
CA SER A 110 20.63 12.36 48.95
C SER A 110 21.90 13.06 49.52
N VAL A 111 22.98 13.05 48.75
CA VAL A 111 24.22 13.75 49.09
C VAL A 111 23.98 15.26 49.15
N ILE A 112 23.25 15.82 48.20
CA ILE A 112 22.91 17.24 48.17
C ILE A 112 22.04 17.63 49.38
N LYS A 113 21.08 16.77 49.75
CA LYS A 113 20.23 17.03 50.92
C LYS A 113 20.96 16.93 52.24
N SER A 114 22.04 16.16 52.31
CA SER A 114 22.85 16.05 53.52
C SER A 114 23.92 17.14 53.68
N LEU A 115 24.06 17.97 52.65
CA LEU A 115 24.85 19.19 52.73
C LEU A 115 24.04 20.34 53.31
#